data_4b67291d17ba1440ffe10aa7d046974a
#
_entry.id   4b67291d17ba1440ffe10aa7d046974a
#
_cell.length_a   1.000
_cell.length_b   1.000
_cell.length_c   1.000
_cell.angle_alpha   90.00
_cell.angle_beta   90.00
_cell.angle_gamma   90.00
#
_symmetry.space_group_name_H-M   'P 1'
#
loop_
_entity.id
_entity.type
_entity.pdbx_description
1 polymer ?
#
loop_
_entity_poly.entity_id
_entity_poly.type
_entity_poly.pdbx_seq_one_letter_code
_entity_poly.pdbx_strand_id
1 'polypeptide(L)'
;MNTLREFKFISQKFDRPHISSNFSWEIRESIVLRELNDNGEFVYGEIAPVPGFPFQPQISDILVEAEKWAAYQKLLSSSPLVPALSCMKSDIWEKNVNASGKKIKKSILVPFDNVKCSKPSLKIKIGLLPVVEEIEKTKAWLQRLDISSKVRLDANGALSMDELKLWNDEFSTEKRIEYLEQPVSDEFRDVLFDFSNQSNLPLAIDETIVAMGSPYAAKDNGWNGFYVLKPTLLPNWNLTLKFAKENPATTVFSTVYESPFGYEALVRASVFSELEPGLNRKNLKSQTKELPSHHLEILESPSATTRELNELWVKFD
;
A
#
# COMPACT_ATOMS: atom_id res chain seq x y z
N MET A 1 -13.49 23.68 -23.33
CA MET A 1 -14.64 23.06 -22.62
C MET A 1 -14.19 22.73 -21.22
N ASN A 2 -15.02 23.05 -20.20
CA ASN A 2 -14.66 22.63 -18.83
C ASN A 2 -14.77 21.11 -18.75
N THR A 3 -13.72 20.45 -18.33
CA THR A 3 -13.68 18.99 -18.10
C THR A 3 -14.64 18.66 -16.96
N LEU A 4 -15.51 17.66 -17.11
CA LEU A 4 -16.42 17.26 -16.04
C LEU A 4 -15.62 16.77 -14.82
N ARG A 5 -15.84 17.37 -13.64
CA ARG A 5 -15.20 17.02 -12.36
C ARG A 5 -16.23 16.61 -11.34
N GLU A 6 -16.01 15.49 -10.71
CA GLU A 6 -16.91 14.98 -9.68
C GLU A 6 -16.09 14.31 -8.55
N PHE A 7 -16.65 14.29 -7.36
CA PHE A 7 -16.06 13.57 -6.24
C PHE A 7 -17.13 12.83 -5.43
N LYS A 8 -16.72 11.81 -4.70
CA LYS A 8 -17.56 11.06 -3.75
C LYS A 8 -16.81 10.80 -2.46
N PHE A 9 -17.51 10.97 -1.35
CA PHE A 9 -17.09 10.46 -0.05
C PHE A 9 -17.46 8.97 0.05
N ILE A 10 -16.51 8.14 0.41
CA ILE A 10 -16.72 6.70 0.58
C ILE A 10 -16.37 6.32 2.01
N SER A 11 -17.32 5.66 2.69
CA SER A 11 -17.14 5.12 4.02
C SER A 11 -17.43 3.62 3.98
N GLN A 12 -16.47 2.81 4.41
CA GLN A 12 -16.56 1.35 4.41
C GLN A 12 -16.19 0.83 5.80
N LYS A 13 -16.99 -0.11 6.32
CA LYS A 13 -16.70 -0.73 7.60
C LYS A 13 -15.85 -1.98 7.41
N PHE A 14 -14.88 -2.20 8.30
CA PHE A 14 -14.19 -3.49 8.39
C PHE A 14 -15.08 -4.56 9.01
N ASP A 15 -14.92 -5.82 8.63
CA ASP A 15 -15.62 -6.96 9.24
C ASP A 15 -15.21 -7.15 10.71
N ARG A 16 -13.96 -6.87 10.99
CA ARG A 16 -13.35 -6.78 12.34
C ARG A 16 -12.44 -5.56 12.34
N PRO A 17 -12.25 -4.90 13.48
CA PRO A 17 -11.30 -3.80 13.57
C PRO A 17 -9.95 -4.21 12.97
N HIS A 18 -9.41 -3.37 12.12
CA HIS A 18 -8.03 -3.54 11.65
C HIS A 18 -7.09 -3.09 12.75
N ILE A 19 -6.29 -3.99 13.27
CA ILE A 19 -5.37 -3.74 14.39
C ILE A 19 -3.94 -3.71 13.82
N SER A 20 -3.22 -2.66 14.12
CA SER A 20 -1.78 -2.57 14.00
C SER A 20 -1.17 -2.37 15.39
N SER A 21 0.15 -2.38 15.52
CA SER A 21 0.83 -2.14 16.79
C SER A 21 0.45 -0.80 17.43
N ASN A 22 0.09 0.21 16.64
CA ASN A 22 -0.08 1.60 17.07
C ASN A 22 -1.53 2.10 17.06
N PHE A 23 -2.47 1.42 16.41
CA PHE A 23 -3.88 1.87 16.31
C PHE A 23 -4.86 0.74 15.98
N SER A 24 -6.13 0.99 16.30
CA SER A 24 -7.27 0.17 15.89
C SER A 24 -8.20 0.99 14.99
N TRP A 25 -8.70 0.36 13.94
CA TRP A 25 -9.40 1.05 12.86
C TRP A 25 -10.66 0.27 12.43
N GLU A 26 -11.84 0.87 12.57
CA GLU A 26 -13.13 0.21 12.30
C GLU A 26 -13.77 0.66 10.98
N ILE A 27 -13.58 1.91 10.60
CA ILE A 27 -14.21 2.53 9.44
C ILE A 27 -13.13 3.12 8.54
N ARG A 28 -13.14 2.71 7.28
CA ARG A 28 -12.31 3.24 6.22
C ARG A 28 -13.04 4.36 5.52
N GLU A 29 -12.55 5.57 5.62
CA GLU A 29 -13.08 6.74 4.93
C GLU A 29 -12.08 7.24 3.89
N SER A 30 -12.60 7.62 2.72
CA SER A 30 -11.80 8.19 1.63
C SER A 30 -12.64 9.10 0.75
N ILE A 31 -11.97 9.89 -0.07
CA ILE A 31 -12.60 10.74 -1.09
C ILE A 31 -12.01 10.36 -2.43
N VAL A 32 -12.89 9.97 -3.35
CA VAL A 32 -12.54 9.66 -4.72
C VAL A 32 -12.90 10.83 -5.61
N LEU A 33 -11.94 11.22 -6.46
CA LEU A 33 -12.12 12.21 -7.51
C LEU A 33 -12.20 11.50 -8.85
N ARG A 34 -13.00 12.04 -9.79
CA ARG A 34 -12.90 11.69 -11.21
C ARG A 34 -13.02 12.89 -12.12
N GLU A 35 -12.34 12.86 -13.23
CA GLU A 35 -12.52 13.84 -14.32
C GLU A 35 -12.36 13.16 -15.69
N LEU A 36 -12.90 13.80 -16.73
CA LEU A 36 -12.65 13.35 -18.09
C LEU A 36 -11.25 13.77 -18.52
N ASN A 37 -10.47 12.83 -19.05
CA ASN A 37 -9.21 13.15 -19.71
C ASN A 37 -9.43 13.69 -21.14
N ASP A 38 -8.36 14.04 -21.82
CA ASP A 38 -8.41 14.57 -23.20
C ASP A 38 -9.00 13.60 -24.21
N ASN A 39 -9.04 12.29 -23.91
CA ASN A 39 -9.64 11.25 -24.74
C ASN A 39 -11.13 11.05 -24.43
N GLY A 40 -11.73 11.82 -23.51
CA GLY A 40 -13.12 11.69 -23.10
C GLY A 40 -13.40 10.47 -22.22
N GLU A 41 -12.36 9.90 -21.59
CA GLU A 41 -12.48 8.80 -20.64
C GLU A 41 -12.33 9.30 -19.22
N PHE A 42 -13.10 8.73 -18.27
CA PHE A 42 -12.91 9.07 -16.87
C PHE A 42 -11.62 8.46 -16.32
N VAL A 43 -10.87 9.26 -15.60
CA VAL A 43 -9.73 8.88 -14.78
C VAL A 43 -10.05 9.13 -13.31
N TYR A 44 -9.46 8.34 -12.43
CA TYR A 44 -9.79 8.34 -11.01
C TYR A 44 -8.56 8.61 -10.17
N GLY A 45 -8.76 9.26 -9.03
CA GLY A 45 -7.76 9.42 -7.97
C GLY A 45 -8.44 9.37 -6.62
N GLU A 46 -7.75 8.89 -5.61
CA GLU A 46 -8.29 8.72 -4.27
C GLU A 46 -7.37 9.33 -3.22
N ILE A 47 -7.97 10.01 -2.26
CA ILE A 47 -7.33 10.42 -1.01
C ILE A 47 -7.88 9.53 0.09
N ALA A 48 -7.01 8.78 0.70
CA ALA A 48 -7.36 7.68 1.58
C ALA A 48 -6.46 7.72 2.83
N PRO A 49 -6.63 8.71 3.73
CA PRO A 49 -5.76 8.89 4.90
C PRO A 49 -5.79 7.66 5.81
N VAL A 50 -4.65 7.32 6.40
CA VAL A 50 -4.49 6.16 7.28
C VAL A 50 -4.13 6.65 8.68
N PRO A 51 -4.89 6.28 9.72
CA PRO A 51 -4.51 6.59 11.10
C PRO A 51 -3.11 6.06 11.43
N GLY A 52 -2.33 6.83 12.16
CA GLY A 52 -0.97 6.46 12.56
C GLY A 52 0.13 6.67 11.51
N PHE A 53 -0.22 6.97 10.26
CA PHE A 53 0.77 7.37 9.24
C PHE A 53 1.12 8.86 9.36
N PRO A 54 2.34 9.25 8.97
CA PRO A 54 2.78 10.65 9.00
C PRO A 54 1.90 11.56 8.12
N PHE A 55 1.67 12.77 8.58
CA PHE A 55 1.07 13.89 7.83
C PHE A 55 -0.29 13.61 7.17
N GLN A 56 -1.12 12.77 7.78
CA GLN A 56 -2.43 12.46 7.21
C GLN A 56 -3.43 13.61 7.41
N PRO A 57 -4.09 14.08 6.34
CA PRO A 57 -5.10 15.13 6.42
C PRO A 57 -6.39 14.60 7.05
N GLN A 58 -7.18 15.51 7.65
CA GLN A 58 -8.51 15.18 8.12
C GLN A 58 -9.50 15.07 6.95
N ILE A 59 -10.46 14.17 7.05
CA ILE A 59 -11.51 13.98 6.01
C ILE A 59 -12.28 15.27 5.74
N SER A 60 -12.58 16.09 6.77
CA SER A 60 -13.23 17.38 6.63
C SER A 60 -12.46 18.35 5.71
N ASP A 61 -11.14 18.38 5.87
CA ASP A 61 -10.29 19.28 5.06
C ASP A 61 -10.23 18.80 3.61
N ILE A 62 -10.18 17.48 3.40
CA ILE A 62 -10.20 16.87 2.06
C ILE A 62 -11.53 17.19 1.36
N LEU A 63 -12.68 17.12 2.08
CA LEU A 63 -14.01 17.44 1.53
C LEU A 63 -14.08 18.87 1.05
N VAL A 64 -13.64 19.83 1.86
CA VAL A 64 -13.63 21.26 1.49
C VAL A 64 -12.78 21.50 0.23
N GLU A 65 -11.61 20.86 0.14
CA GLU A 65 -10.76 20.99 -1.04
C GLU A 65 -11.37 20.29 -2.28
N ALA A 66 -12.07 19.15 -2.10
CA ALA A 66 -12.75 18.45 -3.19
C ALA A 66 -13.92 19.30 -3.76
N GLU A 67 -14.67 19.99 -2.90
CA GLU A 67 -15.71 20.96 -3.33
C GLU A 67 -15.11 22.11 -4.15
N LYS A 68 -14.00 22.70 -3.69
CA LYS A 68 -13.28 23.74 -4.44
C LYS A 68 -12.81 23.23 -5.81
N TRP A 69 -12.23 22.02 -5.84
CA TRP A 69 -11.75 21.42 -7.08
C TRP A 69 -12.89 21.15 -8.08
N ALA A 70 -14.02 20.62 -7.61
CA ALA A 70 -15.20 20.36 -8.43
C ALA A 70 -15.82 21.68 -8.95
N ALA A 71 -15.72 22.76 -8.18
CA ALA A 71 -16.14 24.11 -8.58
C ALA A 71 -15.08 24.85 -9.43
N TYR A 72 -14.04 24.20 -9.92
CA TYR A 72 -12.95 24.77 -10.72
C TYR A 72 -12.17 25.90 -10.03
N GLN A 73 -12.19 25.96 -8.71
CA GLN A 73 -11.41 26.93 -7.95
C GLN A 73 -9.94 26.54 -7.94
N LYS A 74 -9.07 27.54 -7.78
CA LYS A 74 -7.63 27.31 -7.68
C LYS A 74 -7.29 26.65 -6.35
N LEU A 75 -6.59 25.52 -6.43
CA LEU A 75 -6.06 24.83 -5.25
C LEU A 75 -4.63 25.32 -4.93
N LEU A 76 -4.26 25.25 -3.67
CA LEU A 76 -2.89 25.46 -3.23
C LEU A 76 -2.02 24.23 -3.59
N SER A 77 -0.72 24.45 -3.73
CA SER A 77 0.25 23.36 -3.93
C SER A 77 0.33 22.39 -2.74
N SER A 78 -0.07 22.83 -1.55
CA SER A 78 -0.18 22.03 -0.34
C SER A 78 -1.55 21.38 -0.14
N SER A 79 -2.45 21.42 -1.15
CA SER A 79 -3.76 20.80 -1.05
C SER A 79 -3.67 19.31 -0.75
N PRO A 80 -4.48 18.76 0.17
CA PRO A 80 -4.54 17.33 0.44
C PRO A 80 -4.97 16.48 -0.76
N LEU A 81 -5.48 17.11 -1.83
CA LEU A 81 -5.86 16.42 -3.07
C LEU A 81 -4.67 16.06 -3.97
N VAL A 82 -3.47 16.55 -3.68
CA VAL A 82 -2.29 16.36 -4.56
C VAL A 82 -2.04 14.90 -4.94
N PRO A 83 -2.10 13.89 -4.03
CA PRO A 83 -1.93 12.49 -4.40
C PRO A 83 -2.97 12.02 -5.43
N ALA A 84 -4.25 12.31 -5.22
CA ALA A 84 -5.32 11.92 -6.14
C ALA A 84 -5.19 12.60 -7.51
N LEU A 85 -4.93 13.91 -7.52
CA LEU A 85 -4.73 14.67 -8.76
C LEU A 85 -3.51 14.17 -9.54
N SER A 86 -2.46 13.76 -8.83
CA SER A 86 -1.28 13.15 -9.44
C SER A 86 -1.60 11.76 -10.02
N CYS A 87 -2.42 10.95 -9.33
CA CYS A 87 -2.91 9.68 -9.83
C CYS A 87 -3.68 9.83 -11.14
N MET A 88 -4.64 10.77 -11.18
CA MET A 88 -5.48 11.02 -12.37
C MET A 88 -4.67 11.45 -13.59
N LYS A 89 -3.54 12.13 -13.38
CA LYS A 89 -2.62 12.58 -14.43
C LYS A 89 -1.51 11.58 -14.75
N SER A 90 -1.52 10.43 -14.11
CA SER A 90 -0.48 9.42 -14.33
C SER A 90 -0.81 8.50 -15.51
N ASP A 91 0.22 7.93 -16.09
CA ASP A 91 0.14 7.02 -17.26
C ASP A 91 -0.63 5.73 -16.96
N ILE A 92 -0.94 5.42 -15.70
CA ILE A 92 -1.68 4.19 -15.35
C ILE A 92 -3.09 4.12 -15.93
N TRP A 93 -3.65 5.26 -16.33
CA TRP A 93 -4.98 5.32 -16.97
C TRP A 93 -4.91 5.25 -18.50
N GLU A 94 -3.70 5.26 -19.09
CA GLU A 94 -3.53 5.15 -20.53
C GLU A 94 -3.68 3.70 -21.01
N LYS A 95 -4.36 3.52 -22.16
CA LYS A 95 -4.65 2.19 -22.75
C LYS A 95 -3.39 1.36 -23.03
N ASN A 96 -2.31 2.02 -23.42
CA ASN A 96 -1.08 1.35 -23.87
C ASN A 96 -0.20 0.84 -22.72
N VAL A 97 -0.29 1.40 -21.53
CA VAL A 97 0.56 1.05 -20.38
C VAL A 97 0.13 -0.27 -19.75
N ASN A 98 -1.14 -0.64 -19.88
CA ASN A 98 -1.76 -1.78 -19.20
C ASN A 98 -2.31 -2.86 -20.15
N ALA A 99 -1.99 -2.83 -21.42
CA ALA A 99 -2.49 -3.82 -22.41
C ALA A 99 -1.92 -5.25 -22.22
N SER A 100 -1.16 -5.49 -21.13
CA SER A 100 -0.35 -6.71 -21.01
C SER A 100 -1.09 -7.93 -20.46
N GLY A 101 -2.28 -7.79 -19.84
CA GLY A 101 -2.93 -8.91 -19.14
C GLY A 101 -2.02 -9.59 -18.12
N LYS A 102 -1.09 -8.81 -17.50
CA LYS A 102 -0.13 -9.36 -16.52
C LYS A 102 -0.87 -9.90 -15.31
N LYS A 103 -0.66 -11.16 -15.02
CA LYS A 103 -1.19 -11.80 -13.81
C LYS A 103 -0.42 -11.35 -12.58
N ILE A 104 -1.14 -10.89 -11.58
CA ILE A 104 -0.63 -10.39 -10.30
C ILE A 104 -1.09 -11.32 -9.19
N LYS A 105 -0.18 -12.04 -8.57
CA LYS A 105 -0.45 -12.81 -7.34
C LYS A 105 -0.33 -11.87 -6.16
N LYS A 106 -1.26 -11.98 -5.20
CA LYS A 106 -1.27 -11.14 -4.00
C LYS A 106 -0.55 -11.85 -2.84
N SER A 107 0.31 -11.12 -2.13
CA SER A 107 0.75 -11.52 -0.81
C SER A 107 -0.43 -11.51 0.17
N ILE A 108 -0.46 -12.43 1.13
CA ILE A 108 -1.59 -12.65 2.02
C ILE A 108 -1.18 -12.39 3.46
N LEU A 109 -1.90 -11.49 4.13
CA LEU A 109 -1.80 -11.29 5.58
C LEU A 109 -2.46 -12.48 6.28
N VAL A 110 -1.71 -13.16 7.15
CA VAL A 110 -2.16 -14.32 7.90
C VAL A 110 -1.83 -14.16 9.40
N PRO A 111 -2.65 -14.72 10.30
CA PRO A 111 -2.28 -14.82 11.71
C PRO A 111 -1.25 -15.95 11.93
N PHE A 112 -0.50 -15.89 13.03
CA PHE A 112 0.45 -16.94 13.43
C PHE A 112 -0.14 -18.34 13.53
N ASP A 113 -1.43 -18.44 13.86
CA ASP A 113 -2.11 -19.73 14.04
C ASP A 113 -2.52 -20.40 12.72
N ASN A 114 -2.31 -19.72 11.58
CA ASN A 114 -2.66 -20.27 10.28
C ASN A 114 -1.58 -21.22 9.75
N VAL A 115 -1.79 -22.51 9.98
CA VAL A 115 -0.81 -23.57 9.70
C VAL A 115 -0.91 -24.13 8.27
N LYS A 116 -1.98 -23.84 7.52
CA LYS A 116 -2.28 -24.48 6.23
C LYS A 116 -2.15 -23.51 5.05
N CYS A 117 -1.11 -22.71 5.01
CA CYS A 117 -0.94 -21.80 3.88
C CYS A 117 0.18 -22.30 2.95
N SER A 118 -0.22 -22.93 1.85
CA SER A 118 0.67 -23.31 0.73
C SER A 118 0.88 -22.17 -0.27
N LYS A 119 0.73 -20.91 0.20
CA LYS A 119 0.81 -19.72 -0.65
C LYS A 119 2.26 -19.25 -0.77
N PRO A 120 2.69 -18.75 -1.93
CA PRO A 120 4.09 -18.38 -2.16
C PRO A 120 4.54 -17.16 -1.34
N SER A 121 3.67 -16.18 -1.05
CA SER A 121 4.04 -15.00 -0.26
C SER A 121 3.03 -14.73 0.87
N LEU A 122 3.54 -14.73 2.08
CA LEU A 122 2.79 -14.54 3.33
C LEU A 122 3.30 -13.33 4.07
N LYS A 123 2.40 -12.59 4.71
CA LYS A 123 2.73 -11.48 5.60
C LYS A 123 2.15 -11.75 6.99
N ILE A 124 2.92 -11.54 8.04
CA ILE A 124 2.46 -11.59 9.44
C ILE A 124 2.79 -10.29 10.14
N LYS A 125 1.94 -9.90 11.08
CA LYS A 125 2.21 -8.78 11.98
C LYS A 125 3.08 -9.24 13.14
N ILE A 126 4.10 -8.45 13.46
CA ILE A 126 4.99 -8.62 14.61
C ILE A 126 5.04 -7.32 15.43
N GLY A 127 5.77 -7.33 16.56
CA GLY A 127 5.79 -6.21 17.50
C GLY A 127 4.53 -6.13 18.37
N LEU A 128 3.80 -7.24 18.51
CA LEU A 128 2.56 -7.36 19.28
C LEU A 128 2.76 -8.08 20.61
N LEU A 129 3.87 -8.79 20.77
CA LEU A 129 4.21 -9.62 21.93
C LEU A 129 5.62 -9.25 22.41
N PRO A 130 6.02 -9.68 23.62
CA PRO A 130 7.42 -9.59 24.05
C PRO A 130 8.34 -10.25 23.00
N VAL A 131 9.44 -9.58 22.68
CA VAL A 131 10.29 -9.95 21.51
C VAL A 131 10.75 -11.41 21.52
N VAL A 132 11.16 -11.94 22.66
CA VAL A 132 11.65 -13.33 22.78
C VAL A 132 10.50 -14.33 22.47
N GLU A 133 9.31 -14.07 23.02
CA GLU A 133 8.14 -14.91 22.78
C GLU A 133 7.74 -14.87 21.28
N GLU A 134 7.78 -13.70 20.67
CA GLU A 134 7.39 -13.52 19.27
C GLU A 134 8.40 -14.16 18.30
N ILE A 135 9.69 -14.08 18.60
CA ILE A 135 10.75 -14.79 17.87
C ILE A 135 10.52 -16.31 17.93
N GLU A 136 10.27 -16.87 19.11
CA GLU A 136 10.02 -18.31 19.26
C GLU A 136 8.75 -18.75 18.51
N LYS A 137 7.68 -17.96 18.59
CA LYS A 137 6.46 -18.22 17.79
C LYS A 137 6.74 -18.18 16.29
N THR A 138 7.54 -17.23 15.83
CA THR A 138 7.91 -17.11 14.42
C THR A 138 8.73 -18.30 13.95
N LYS A 139 9.71 -18.76 14.73
CA LYS A 139 10.47 -19.99 14.46
C LYS A 139 9.56 -21.20 14.32
N ALA A 140 8.68 -21.41 15.32
CA ALA A 140 7.74 -22.53 15.32
C ALA A 140 6.77 -22.47 14.13
N TRP A 141 6.35 -21.27 13.73
CA TRP A 141 5.49 -21.08 12.56
C TRP A 141 6.23 -21.37 11.26
N LEU A 142 7.45 -20.86 11.10
CA LEU A 142 8.30 -21.12 9.93
C LEU A 142 8.56 -22.64 9.74
N GLN A 143 8.74 -23.42 10.80
CA GLN A 143 8.94 -24.88 10.71
C GLN A 143 7.75 -25.62 10.08
N ARG A 144 6.56 -25.02 10.09
CA ARG A 144 5.33 -25.62 9.52
C ARG A 144 5.06 -25.18 8.08
N LEU A 145 5.80 -24.19 7.58
CA LEU A 145 5.65 -23.69 6.23
C LEU A 145 6.47 -24.50 5.22
N ASP A 146 6.00 -24.52 3.99
CA ASP A 146 6.78 -25.05 2.86
C ASP A 146 8.08 -24.25 2.70
N ILE A 147 9.15 -24.95 2.31
CA ILE A 147 10.47 -24.35 2.10
C ILE A 147 10.47 -23.28 0.99
N SER A 148 9.54 -23.37 0.05
CA SER A 148 9.37 -22.42 -1.04
C SER A 148 8.58 -21.17 -0.64
N SER A 149 7.97 -21.16 0.55
CA SER A 149 7.20 -20.00 1.02
C SER A 149 8.10 -18.80 1.21
N LYS A 150 7.57 -17.60 0.88
CA LYS A 150 8.20 -16.32 1.22
C LYS A 150 7.40 -15.65 2.33
N VAL A 151 8.10 -15.08 3.29
CA VAL A 151 7.51 -14.49 4.49
C VAL A 151 7.96 -13.05 4.64
N ARG A 152 7.01 -12.17 4.88
CA ARG A 152 7.20 -10.77 5.25
C ARG A 152 6.78 -10.58 6.68
N LEU A 153 7.66 -10.03 7.47
CA LEU A 153 7.41 -9.68 8.87
C LEU A 153 7.10 -8.20 8.91
N ASP A 154 5.97 -7.78 9.49
CA ASP A 154 5.56 -6.37 9.49
C ASP A 154 5.39 -5.88 10.93
N ALA A 155 6.33 -5.03 11.36
CA ALA A 155 6.39 -4.48 12.71
C ALA A 155 5.64 -3.15 12.86
N ASN A 156 5.32 -2.44 11.78
CA ASN A 156 4.74 -1.10 11.80
C ASN A 156 5.45 -0.13 12.79
N GLY A 157 6.77 -0.19 12.86
CA GLY A 157 7.58 0.70 13.69
C GLY A 157 7.60 0.37 15.18
N ALA A 158 7.13 -0.81 15.58
CA ALA A 158 6.94 -1.13 17.00
C ALA A 158 8.20 -1.60 17.73
N LEU A 159 9.24 -2.02 17.02
CA LEU A 159 10.45 -2.53 17.64
C LEU A 159 11.37 -1.37 18.08
N SER A 160 12.09 -1.58 19.15
CA SER A 160 13.29 -0.81 19.47
C SER A 160 14.47 -1.28 18.60
N MET A 161 15.54 -0.49 18.55
CA MET A 161 16.77 -0.90 17.84
C MET A 161 17.43 -2.14 18.45
N ASP A 162 17.30 -2.37 19.74
CA ASP A 162 17.85 -3.56 20.38
C ASP A 162 17.01 -4.81 20.05
N GLU A 163 15.70 -4.69 19.99
CA GLU A 163 14.83 -5.76 19.52
C GLU A 163 15.07 -6.08 18.04
N LEU A 164 15.28 -5.07 17.20
CA LEU A 164 15.65 -5.29 15.79
C LEU A 164 16.95 -6.07 15.66
N LYS A 165 17.96 -5.81 16.50
CA LYS A 165 19.21 -6.59 16.54
C LYS A 165 18.92 -8.05 16.88
N LEU A 166 18.06 -8.32 17.87
CA LEU A 166 17.68 -9.70 18.21
C LEU A 166 17.00 -10.41 17.02
N TRP A 167 16.08 -9.73 16.32
CA TRP A 167 15.47 -10.28 15.10
C TRP A 167 16.53 -10.57 14.01
N ASN A 168 17.48 -9.66 13.80
CA ASN A 168 18.58 -9.86 12.85
C ASN A 168 19.42 -11.07 13.22
N ASP A 169 19.84 -11.20 14.48
CA ASP A 169 20.71 -12.29 14.93
C ASP A 169 20.02 -13.65 14.78
N GLU A 170 18.73 -13.73 15.06
CA GLU A 170 17.97 -14.97 15.00
C GLU A 170 17.59 -15.41 13.58
N PHE A 171 17.35 -14.46 12.67
CA PHE A 171 16.83 -14.75 11.34
C PHE A 171 17.77 -14.39 10.18
N SER A 172 19.00 -13.96 10.45
CA SER A 172 19.98 -13.57 9.41
C SER A 172 20.26 -14.65 8.36
N THR A 173 20.02 -15.92 8.68
CA THR A 173 20.23 -17.07 7.78
C THR A 173 18.93 -17.67 7.25
N GLU A 174 17.77 -17.19 7.67
CA GLU A 174 16.46 -17.73 7.25
C GLU A 174 16.05 -17.17 5.88
N LYS A 175 16.30 -17.90 4.83
CA LYS A 175 16.10 -17.48 3.43
C LYS A 175 14.63 -17.37 3.00
N ARG A 176 13.69 -17.85 3.81
CA ARG A 176 12.26 -17.69 3.55
C ARG A 176 11.77 -16.32 3.94
N ILE A 177 12.46 -15.61 4.84
CA ILE A 177 12.12 -14.22 5.15
C ILE A 177 12.56 -13.34 3.99
N GLU A 178 11.57 -12.76 3.31
CA GLU A 178 11.79 -11.86 2.19
C GLU A 178 12.26 -10.49 2.70
N TYR A 179 11.65 -10.00 3.78
CA TYR A 179 12.10 -8.83 4.54
C TYR A 179 11.33 -8.66 5.86
N LEU A 180 11.91 -7.85 6.76
CA LEU A 180 11.24 -7.29 7.92
C LEU A 180 10.86 -5.84 7.59
N GLU A 181 9.54 -5.54 7.54
CA GLU A 181 8.97 -4.27 7.13
C GLU A 181 8.82 -3.32 8.32
N GLN A 182 9.25 -2.07 8.11
CA GLN A 182 9.21 -0.96 9.06
C GLN A 182 9.50 -1.43 10.50
N PRO A 183 10.72 -1.89 10.78
CA PRO A 183 11.04 -2.46 12.08
C PRO A 183 10.89 -1.45 13.23
N VAL A 184 11.36 -0.23 13.02
CA VAL A 184 11.38 0.82 14.04
C VAL A 184 10.61 2.06 13.57
N SER A 185 10.20 2.92 14.50
CA SER A 185 9.58 4.21 14.21
C SER A 185 10.46 5.07 13.31
N ASP A 186 9.83 5.93 12.48
CA ASP A 186 10.53 6.87 11.61
C ASP A 186 11.47 7.84 12.37
N GLU A 187 11.26 8.04 13.65
CA GLU A 187 12.16 8.81 14.52
C GLU A 187 13.58 8.22 14.54
N PHE A 188 13.74 6.93 14.34
CA PHE A 188 15.02 6.21 14.32
C PHE A 188 15.52 5.95 12.88
N ARG A 189 14.99 6.64 11.90
CA ARG A 189 15.27 6.44 10.47
C ARG A 189 16.77 6.41 10.15
N ASP A 190 17.52 7.40 10.62
CA ASP A 190 18.94 7.50 10.32
C ASP A 190 19.73 6.31 10.87
N VAL A 191 19.41 5.90 12.11
CA VAL A 191 20.04 4.73 12.74
C VAL A 191 19.62 3.44 12.03
N LEU A 192 18.35 3.35 11.56
CA LEU A 192 17.86 2.22 10.78
C LEU A 192 18.58 2.12 9.42
N PHE A 193 18.81 3.24 8.75
CA PHE A 193 19.52 3.28 7.47
C PHE A 193 20.98 2.82 7.63
N ASP A 194 21.67 3.29 8.65
CA ASP A 194 23.02 2.83 8.98
C ASP A 194 23.04 1.33 9.33
N PHE A 195 22.08 0.86 10.12
CA PHE A 195 21.95 -0.55 10.48
C PHE A 195 21.67 -1.43 9.27
N SER A 196 20.86 -0.97 8.31
CA SER A 196 20.51 -1.74 7.11
C SER A 196 21.72 -2.15 6.27
N ASN A 197 22.80 -1.35 6.30
CA ASN A 197 24.07 -1.64 5.61
C ASN A 197 24.87 -2.80 6.24
N GLN A 198 24.52 -3.18 7.48
CA GLN A 198 25.22 -4.23 8.25
C GLN A 198 24.31 -5.44 8.51
N SER A 199 23.01 -5.26 8.31
CA SER A 199 22.01 -6.31 8.55
C SER A 199 22.11 -7.42 7.50
N ASN A 200 22.10 -8.67 7.96
CA ASN A 200 21.94 -9.84 7.09
C ASN A 200 20.46 -10.22 6.92
N LEU A 201 19.59 -9.79 7.81
CA LEU A 201 18.15 -9.87 7.64
C LEU A 201 17.70 -8.76 6.68
N PRO A 202 17.06 -9.07 5.54
CA PRO A 202 16.57 -8.04 4.63
C PRO A 202 15.53 -7.14 5.32
N LEU A 203 15.64 -5.83 5.12
CA LEU A 203 14.74 -4.84 5.72
C LEU A 203 13.94 -4.11 4.65
N ALA A 204 12.73 -3.66 5.01
CA ALA A 204 11.89 -2.81 4.18
C ALA A 204 11.40 -1.59 4.97
N ILE A 205 11.18 -0.47 4.27
CA ILE A 205 10.53 0.73 4.82
C ILE A 205 9.17 0.96 4.16
N ASP A 206 8.21 1.43 4.95
CA ASP A 206 6.83 1.76 4.58
C ASP A 206 6.47 3.17 5.06
N GLU A 207 6.18 3.34 6.34
CA GLU A 207 5.82 4.62 6.95
C GLU A 207 6.91 5.69 6.73
N THR A 208 8.16 5.29 6.76
CA THR A 208 9.30 6.16 6.48
C THR A 208 9.28 6.75 5.07
N ILE A 209 8.82 5.99 4.05
CA ILE A 209 8.67 6.54 2.70
C ILE A 209 7.62 7.64 2.66
N VAL A 210 6.51 7.44 3.37
CA VAL A 210 5.43 8.43 3.47
C VAL A 210 5.93 9.68 4.20
N ALA A 211 6.68 9.52 5.29
CA ALA A 211 7.30 10.63 6.04
C ALA A 211 8.28 11.43 5.19
N MET A 212 9.04 10.78 4.33
CA MET A 212 9.98 11.42 3.41
C MET A 212 9.31 11.94 2.12
N GLY A 213 8.05 11.57 1.86
CA GLY A 213 7.25 11.98 0.71
C GLY A 213 7.69 11.39 -0.64
N SER A 214 8.74 10.58 -0.67
CA SER A 214 9.25 9.99 -1.91
C SER A 214 10.18 8.80 -1.65
N PRO A 215 10.10 7.71 -2.43
CA PRO A 215 11.07 6.62 -2.37
C PRO A 215 12.48 7.06 -2.84
N TYR A 216 12.58 8.03 -3.74
CA TYR A 216 13.87 8.61 -4.11
C TYR A 216 14.53 9.32 -2.93
N ALA A 217 13.78 10.06 -2.11
CA ALA A 217 14.34 10.70 -0.93
C ALA A 217 14.94 9.65 0.04
N ALA A 218 14.32 8.50 0.22
CA ALA A 218 14.89 7.43 1.04
C ALA A 218 16.18 6.87 0.41
N LYS A 219 16.17 6.62 -0.91
CA LYS A 219 17.35 6.13 -1.64
C LYS A 219 18.52 7.12 -1.59
N ASP A 220 18.25 8.40 -1.80
CA ASP A 220 19.27 9.45 -1.80
C ASP A 220 19.86 9.68 -0.40
N ASN A 221 19.11 9.34 0.66
CA ASN A 221 19.58 9.33 2.05
C ASN A 221 20.23 8.00 2.47
N GLY A 222 20.51 7.09 1.53
CA GLY A 222 21.30 5.89 1.78
C GLY A 222 20.51 4.61 2.08
N TRP A 223 19.17 4.62 1.95
CA TRP A 223 18.41 3.38 2.06
C TRP A 223 18.68 2.46 0.87
N ASN A 224 19.04 1.21 1.13
CA ASN A 224 19.37 0.19 0.13
C ASN A 224 18.54 -1.10 0.23
N GLY A 225 17.57 -1.16 1.17
CA GLY A 225 16.66 -2.29 1.35
C GLY A 225 15.43 -2.25 0.42
N PHE A 226 14.36 -2.90 0.84
CA PHE A 226 13.09 -2.93 0.11
C PHE A 226 12.24 -1.68 0.39
N TYR A 227 11.38 -1.35 -0.58
CA TYR A 227 10.49 -0.18 -0.55
C TYR A 227 9.04 -0.66 -0.67
N VAL A 228 8.27 -0.50 0.41
CA VAL A 228 6.82 -0.75 0.39
C VAL A 228 6.10 0.54 0.00
N LEU A 229 5.58 0.59 -1.22
CA LEU A 229 4.99 1.79 -1.78
C LEU A 229 3.47 1.81 -1.60
N LYS A 230 2.98 2.90 -1.03
CA LYS A 230 1.56 3.25 -0.91
C LYS A 230 1.29 4.54 -1.71
N PRO A 231 1.17 4.46 -3.05
CA PRO A 231 1.12 5.65 -3.89
C PRO A 231 0.00 6.61 -3.55
N THR A 232 -1.11 6.10 -3.00
CA THR A 232 -2.26 6.90 -2.54
C THR A 232 -1.89 7.88 -1.42
N LEU A 233 -0.81 7.60 -0.67
CA LEU A 233 -0.28 8.46 0.39
C LEU A 233 0.89 9.34 -0.07
N LEU A 234 1.36 9.17 -1.31
CA LEU A 234 2.52 9.88 -1.84
C LEU A 234 2.10 11.00 -2.81
N PRO A 235 2.77 12.15 -2.79
CA PRO A 235 2.33 13.33 -3.55
C PRO A 235 2.47 13.17 -5.06
N ASN A 236 3.31 12.25 -5.56
CA ASN A 236 3.63 12.16 -6.97
C ASN A 236 3.62 10.72 -7.49
N TRP A 237 2.51 10.32 -8.11
CA TRP A 237 2.35 9.00 -8.70
C TRP A 237 3.36 8.71 -9.81
N ASN A 238 3.58 9.63 -10.75
CA ASN A 238 4.51 9.40 -11.85
C ASN A 238 5.94 9.18 -11.35
N LEU A 239 6.36 9.92 -10.33
CA LEU A 239 7.68 9.72 -9.72
C LEU A 239 7.76 8.36 -9.00
N THR A 240 6.70 7.97 -8.31
CA THR A 240 6.60 6.67 -7.63
C THR A 240 6.62 5.51 -8.63
N LEU A 241 5.88 5.61 -9.72
CA LEU A 241 5.88 4.61 -10.80
C LEU A 241 7.23 4.51 -11.50
N LYS A 242 7.88 5.65 -11.75
CA LYS A 242 9.22 5.69 -12.31
C LYS A 242 10.21 4.97 -11.40
N PHE A 243 10.18 5.24 -10.10
CA PHE A 243 11.02 4.56 -9.12
C PHE A 243 10.82 3.04 -9.15
N ALA A 244 9.57 2.57 -9.18
CA ALA A 244 9.27 1.15 -9.25
C ALA A 244 9.79 0.49 -10.54
N LYS A 245 9.67 1.16 -11.69
CA LYS A 245 10.22 0.70 -12.97
C LYS A 245 11.74 0.59 -12.94
N GLU A 246 12.42 1.46 -12.23
CA GLU A 246 13.88 1.48 -12.08
C GLU A 246 14.39 0.49 -11.01
N ASN A 247 13.53 0.11 -10.05
CA ASN A 247 13.89 -0.75 -8.91
C ASN A 247 12.86 -1.89 -8.72
N PRO A 248 12.51 -2.67 -9.77
CA PRO A 248 11.39 -3.62 -9.72
C PRO A 248 11.60 -4.78 -8.73
N ALA A 249 12.84 -5.19 -8.50
CA ALA A 249 13.20 -6.31 -7.64
C ALA A 249 13.16 -5.97 -6.13
N THR A 250 13.16 -4.68 -5.78
CA THR A 250 13.15 -4.23 -4.37
C THR A 250 11.90 -3.41 -4.03
N THR A 251 10.98 -3.23 -4.97
CA THR A 251 9.77 -2.44 -4.79
C THR A 251 8.55 -3.34 -4.62
N VAL A 252 7.71 -3.04 -3.64
CA VAL A 252 6.43 -3.71 -3.40
C VAL A 252 5.32 -2.67 -3.31
N PHE A 253 4.25 -2.83 -4.09
CA PHE A 253 3.04 -2.03 -3.90
C PHE A 253 2.15 -2.63 -2.80
N SER A 254 1.59 -1.77 -1.96
CA SER A 254 0.75 -2.19 -0.83
C SER A 254 -0.50 -1.32 -0.72
N THR A 255 -1.64 -1.95 -0.42
CA THR A 255 -2.92 -1.26 -0.23
C THR A 255 -2.98 -0.54 1.11
N VAL A 256 -3.71 0.58 1.12
CA VAL A 256 -4.21 1.25 2.33
C VAL A 256 -5.72 1.06 2.46
N TYR A 257 -6.25 -0.01 1.89
CA TYR A 257 -7.68 -0.31 1.83
C TYR A 257 -8.46 0.76 1.04
N GLU A 258 -7.92 1.13 -0.11
CA GLU A 258 -8.58 2.05 -1.04
C GLU A 258 -9.97 1.54 -1.45
N SER A 259 -10.83 2.45 -1.88
CA SER A 259 -12.06 2.10 -2.59
C SER A 259 -11.76 1.30 -3.87
N PRO A 260 -12.74 0.71 -4.54
CA PRO A 260 -12.50 0.01 -5.80
C PRO A 260 -11.78 0.86 -6.87
N PHE A 261 -11.90 2.17 -6.84
CA PHE A 261 -11.28 3.08 -7.80
C PHE A 261 -9.78 3.25 -7.54
N GLY A 262 -9.37 3.56 -6.31
CA GLY A 262 -7.96 3.64 -5.94
C GLY A 262 -7.28 2.28 -5.95
N TYR A 263 -8.02 1.22 -5.59
CA TYR A 263 -7.52 -0.14 -5.67
C TYR A 263 -7.20 -0.55 -7.11
N GLU A 264 -8.04 -0.20 -8.09
CA GLU A 264 -7.76 -0.46 -9.50
C GLU A 264 -6.49 0.30 -9.95
N ALA A 265 -6.32 1.56 -9.53
CA ALA A 265 -5.09 2.30 -9.81
C ALA A 265 -3.85 1.57 -9.25
N LEU A 266 -3.96 1.02 -8.03
CA LEU A 266 -2.89 0.26 -7.39
C LEU A 266 -2.62 -1.08 -8.08
N VAL A 267 -3.66 -1.79 -8.56
CA VAL A 267 -3.51 -3.01 -9.37
C VAL A 267 -2.72 -2.69 -10.65
N ARG A 268 -3.06 -1.62 -11.34
CA ARG A 268 -2.35 -1.17 -12.54
C ARG A 268 -0.89 -0.82 -12.25
N ALA A 269 -0.61 -0.15 -11.13
CA ALA A 269 0.75 0.17 -10.71
C ALA A 269 1.60 -1.06 -10.38
N SER A 270 0.97 -2.11 -9.86
CA SER A 270 1.67 -3.32 -9.39
C SER A 270 2.37 -4.12 -10.50
N VAL A 271 2.07 -3.84 -11.77
CA VAL A 271 2.79 -4.47 -12.90
C VAL A 271 4.26 -4.07 -12.98
N PHE A 272 4.64 -2.96 -12.36
CA PHE A 272 6.00 -2.42 -12.35
C PHE A 272 6.88 -2.99 -11.23
N SER A 273 6.37 -3.93 -10.43
CA SER A 273 7.12 -4.69 -9.44
C SER A 273 7.29 -6.15 -9.88
N GLU A 274 8.40 -6.76 -9.49
CA GLU A 274 8.64 -8.21 -9.64
C GLU A 274 8.11 -8.99 -8.43
N LEU A 275 7.91 -8.31 -7.30
CA LEU A 275 7.45 -8.90 -6.05
C LEU A 275 5.92 -8.93 -5.98
N GLU A 276 5.38 -9.91 -5.27
CA GLU A 276 3.94 -10.02 -5.05
C GLU A 276 3.42 -8.85 -4.20
N PRO A 277 2.46 -8.04 -4.70
CA PRO A 277 2.00 -6.86 -3.97
C PRO A 277 1.12 -7.23 -2.77
N GLY A 278 1.13 -6.38 -1.76
CA GLY A 278 0.27 -6.45 -0.57
C GLY A 278 -1.14 -5.93 -0.85
N LEU A 279 -1.89 -6.61 -1.72
CA LEU A 279 -3.23 -6.18 -2.18
C LEU A 279 -4.39 -6.92 -1.48
N ASN A 280 -4.17 -7.46 -0.29
CA ASN A 280 -5.22 -8.18 0.43
C ASN A 280 -6.18 -7.22 1.14
N ARG A 281 -7.49 -7.27 0.77
CA ARG A 281 -8.57 -6.44 1.33
C ARG A 281 -9.66 -7.28 2.00
N LYS A 282 -9.38 -8.54 2.36
CA LYS A 282 -10.40 -9.48 2.88
C LYS A 282 -11.12 -9.00 4.14
N ASN A 283 -10.57 -8.05 4.87
CA ASN A 283 -11.18 -7.51 6.09
C ASN A 283 -12.19 -6.38 5.83
N LEU A 284 -12.26 -5.82 4.62
CA LEU A 284 -13.32 -4.88 4.28
C LEU A 284 -14.62 -5.66 4.06
N LYS A 285 -15.71 -5.20 4.69
CA LYS A 285 -17.04 -5.77 4.42
C LYS A 285 -17.32 -5.71 2.93
N SER A 286 -17.60 -6.86 2.35
CA SER A 286 -18.14 -6.95 1.00
C SER A 286 -19.45 -6.19 0.97
N GLN A 287 -19.40 -4.95 0.48
CA GLN A 287 -20.60 -4.19 0.15
C GLN A 287 -20.96 -4.53 -1.29
N THR A 288 -22.23 -4.39 -1.62
CA THR A 288 -22.76 -4.55 -2.99
C THR A 288 -22.09 -3.65 -4.04
N LYS A 289 -21.15 -2.82 -3.62
CA LYS A 289 -20.43 -1.80 -4.40
C LYS A 289 -18.96 -2.16 -4.65
N GLU A 290 -18.64 -3.42 -4.75
CA GLU A 290 -17.28 -3.93 -5.07
C GLU A 290 -17.27 -4.54 -6.48
N LEU A 291 -16.07 -4.60 -7.08
CA LEU A 291 -15.86 -5.32 -8.34
C LEU A 291 -15.48 -6.78 -8.04
N PRO A 292 -16.17 -7.78 -8.60
CA PRO A 292 -15.87 -9.20 -8.35
C PRO A 292 -14.41 -9.56 -8.64
N SER A 293 -13.81 -8.94 -9.67
CA SER A 293 -12.40 -9.13 -10.03
C SER A 293 -11.44 -8.77 -8.90
N HIS A 294 -11.77 -7.78 -8.05
CA HIS A 294 -10.91 -7.35 -6.95
C HIS A 294 -10.78 -8.39 -5.82
N HIS A 295 -11.69 -9.35 -5.73
CA HIS A 295 -11.66 -10.40 -4.72
C HIS A 295 -10.84 -11.64 -5.15
N LEU A 296 -10.42 -11.72 -6.41
CA LEU A 296 -9.62 -12.83 -6.90
C LEU A 296 -8.26 -12.88 -6.21
N GLU A 297 -7.73 -14.08 -6.00
CA GLU A 297 -6.38 -14.28 -5.47
C GLU A 297 -5.29 -13.92 -6.48
N ILE A 298 -5.59 -14.14 -7.74
CA ILE A 298 -4.75 -13.73 -8.88
C ILE A 298 -5.56 -12.71 -9.66
N LEU A 299 -5.03 -11.51 -9.75
CA LEU A 299 -5.60 -10.43 -10.54
C LEU A 299 -5.00 -10.43 -11.94
N GLU A 300 -5.73 -9.88 -12.89
CA GLU A 300 -5.20 -9.52 -14.20
C GLU A 300 -5.19 -8.00 -14.30
N SER A 301 -4.10 -7.40 -14.72
CA SER A 301 -4.02 -5.94 -14.82
C SER A 301 -4.23 -5.50 -16.27
N PRO A 302 -5.19 -4.57 -16.52
CA PRO A 302 -6.15 -3.98 -15.58
C PRO A 302 -7.16 -5.02 -15.08
N SER A 303 -7.60 -4.91 -13.82
CA SER A 303 -8.60 -5.83 -13.26
C SER A 303 -10.03 -5.34 -13.49
N ALA A 304 -10.19 -4.08 -13.89
CA ALA A 304 -11.44 -3.46 -14.28
C ALA A 304 -11.26 -2.53 -15.47
N THR A 305 -12.25 -2.52 -16.34
CA THR A 305 -12.34 -1.56 -17.44
C THR A 305 -12.86 -0.21 -16.96
N THR A 306 -12.58 0.86 -17.69
CA THR A 306 -13.14 2.20 -17.43
C THR A 306 -14.68 2.16 -17.41
N ARG A 307 -15.31 1.33 -18.25
CA ARG A 307 -16.76 1.17 -18.28
C ARG A 307 -17.28 0.57 -16.96
N GLU A 308 -16.68 -0.48 -16.44
CA GLU A 308 -17.08 -1.11 -15.17
C GLU A 308 -16.91 -0.14 -13.99
N LEU A 309 -15.84 0.66 -13.98
CA LEU A 309 -15.64 1.70 -12.98
C LEU A 309 -16.73 2.78 -13.08
N ASN A 310 -17.11 3.20 -14.28
CA ASN A 310 -18.20 4.16 -14.47
C ASN A 310 -19.56 3.61 -14.02
N GLU A 311 -19.85 2.36 -14.32
CA GLU A 311 -21.08 1.69 -13.87
C GLU A 311 -21.10 1.56 -12.32
N LEU A 312 -19.94 1.29 -11.74
CA LEU A 312 -19.79 1.26 -10.28
C LEU A 312 -19.94 2.64 -9.65
N TRP A 313 -19.38 3.69 -10.27
CA TRP A 313 -19.49 5.07 -9.78
C TRP A 313 -20.95 5.49 -9.55
N VAL A 314 -21.82 5.18 -10.50
CA VAL A 314 -23.25 5.49 -10.39
C VAL A 314 -23.93 4.77 -9.20
N LYS A 315 -23.42 3.61 -8.81
CA LYS A 315 -23.97 2.85 -7.67
C LYS A 315 -23.58 3.39 -6.30
N PHE A 316 -22.61 4.32 -6.22
CA PHE A 316 -22.17 4.93 -4.96
C PHE A 316 -22.99 6.16 -4.54
N ASP A 317 -24.13 6.42 -5.18
CA ASP A 317 -25.09 7.45 -4.78
C ASP A 317 -25.93 7.03 -3.58
#